data_2aa914796dc6a4e6bd417b396416156d
#
_entry.id   2aa914796dc6a4e6bd417b396416156d
#
_cell.length_a   1.000
_cell.length_b   1.000
_cell.length_c   1.000
_cell.angle_alpha   90.00
_cell.angle_beta   90.00
_cell.angle_gamma   90.00
#
_symmetry.space_group_name_H-M   'P 1'
#
loop_
_entity.id
_entity.type
_entity.pdbx_description
1 polymer ?
#
loop_
_entity_poly.entity_id
_entity_poly.type
_entity_poly.pdbx_seq_one_letter_code
_entity_poly.pdbx_strand_id
1 'polypeptide(L)'
;MAFNAAAFLYFFFPLVFLLYVVMPSIRAKNGLLLASGLVFYTFGQWQGVPLLLFSVLASYAAARLMCRPRAKKAALITALALELGLLGCFKYLDFFTGILNQFLPFQIPAANLPLPIGISFFTFRSMAYVIDAYRDSRNVSRRFGDVFLYISFFPQLTSGPIDRFESFSAQLADRPFLPEQTARGLRRFIIGFGKKMLIAGPVSAIANVAFSLDGGLDIRMAWLGAAAYTIQIYFDFSGYSD
;
A
#
# COMPACT_ATOMS: atom_id res chain seq x y z
N MET A 1 5.13 10.48 -0.95
CA MET A 1 6.30 10.75 -0.05
C MET A 1 6.96 9.41 0.26
N ALA A 2 8.29 9.32 0.27
CA ALA A 2 8.98 8.08 0.65
C ALA A 2 9.24 8.07 2.17
N PHE A 3 9.19 6.90 2.82
CA PHE A 3 9.38 6.80 4.28
C PHE A 3 10.82 7.15 4.75
N ASN A 4 11.80 7.02 3.88
CA ASN A 4 13.19 7.40 4.14
C ASN A 4 13.49 8.86 3.77
N ALA A 5 12.51 9.62 3.29
CA ALA A 5 12.71 11.03 3.01
C ALA A 5 12.85 11.85 4.31
N ALA A 6 13.77 12.82 4.32
CA ALA A 6 13.95 13.71 5.46
C ALA A 6 12.65 14.43 5.86
N ALA A 7 11.84 14.85 4.88
CA ALA A 7 10.54 15.46 5.13
C ALA A 7 9.56 14.54 5.89
N PHE A 8 9.60 13.23 5.61
CA PHE A 8 8.79 12.27 6.36
C PHE A 8 9.28 12.11 7.80
N LEU A 9 10.57 11.88 7.99
CA LEU A 9 11.17 11.55 9.29
C LEU A 9 11.19 12.72 10.25
N TYR A 10 11.53 13.93 9.77
CA TYR A 10 11.74 15.08 10.64
C TYR A 10 10.51 15.98 10.79
N PHE A 11 9.56 15.93 9.86
CA PHE A 11 8.38 16.79 9.90
C PHE A 11 7.07 16.00 9.96
N PHE A 12 6.79 15.18 8.95
CA PHE A 12 5.48 14.54 8.82
C PHE A 12 5.19 13.56 9.96
N PHE A 13 6.06 12.59 10.19
CA PHE A 13 5.87 11.56 11.20
C PHE A 13 5.84 12.14 12.64
N PRO A 14 6.79 12.99 13.07
CA PRO A 14 6.73 13.60 14.41
C PRO A 14 5.50 14.48 14.61
N LEU A 15 5.10 15.26 13.60
CA LEU A 15 3.91 16.10 13.66
C LEU A 15 2.64 15.25 13.83
N VAL A 16 2.47 14.23 13.01
CA VAL A 16 1.30 13.32 13.10
C VAL A 16 1.28 12.61 14.45
N PHE A 17 2.44 12.14 14.92
CA PHE A 17 2.57 11.45 16.20
C PHE A 17 2.21 12.37 17.38
N LEU A 18 2.75 13.59 17.42
CA LEU A 18 2.44 14.57 18.47
C LEU A 18 0.96 14.95 18.48
N LEU A 19 0.40 15.25 17.31
CA LEU A 19 -1.03 15.54 17.18
C LEU A 19 -1.88 14.36 17.63
N TYR A 20 -1.48 13.13 17.29
CA TYR A 20 -2.18 11.92 17.69
C TYR A 20 -2.21 11.75 19.22
N VAL A 21 -1.11 12.03 19.91
CA VAL A 21 -1.02 11.92 21.38
C VAL A 21 -1.92 12.96 22.06
N VAL A 22 -1.94 14.19 21.54
CA VAL A 22 -2.74 15.30 22.11
C VAL A 22 -4.25 15.16 21.82
N MET A 23 -4.64 14.42 20.77
CA MET A 23 -6.06 14.27 20.43
C MET A 23 -6.88 13.60 21.54
N PRO A 24 -7.99 14.23 22.00
CA PRO A 24 -8.72 13.78 23.20
C PRO A 24 -9.63 12.57 22.95
N SER A 25 -10.04 12.34 21.71
CA SER A 25 -11.01 11.28 21.39
C SER A 25 -10.53 10.33 20.29
N ILE A 26 -10.97 9.07 20.36
CA ILE A 26 -10.65 8.06 19.35
C ILE A 26 -11.15 8.48 17.95
N ARG A 27 -12.28 9.19 17.88
CA ARG A 27 -12.81 9.70 16.61
C ARG A 27 -11.89 10.75 15.99
N ALA A 28 -11.38 11.68 16.81
CA ALA A 28 -10.42 12.69 16.37
C ALA A 28 -9.10 12.04 15.92
N LYS A 29 -8.61 11.03 16.66
CA LYS A 29 -7.44 10.23 16.29
C LYS A 29 -7.63 9.53 14.94
N ASN A 30 -8.78 8.91 14.70
CA ASN A 30 -9.10 8.26 13.43
C ASN A 30 -9.19 9.28 12.28
N GLY A 31 -9.81 10.44 12.52
CA GLY A 31 -9.86 11.54 11.56
C GLY A 31 -8.47 12.08 11.21
N LEU A 32 -7.60 12.25 12.19
CA LEU A 32 -6.21 12.67 11.99
C LEU A 32 -5.46 11.65 11.12
N LEU A 33 -5.58 10.35 11.41
CA LEU A 33 -4.90 9.31 10.64
C LEU A 33 -5.42 9.24 9.20
N LEU A 34 -6.73 9.43 8.98
CA LEU A 34 -7.31 9.51 7.65
C LEU A 34 -6.77 10.73 6.88
N ALA A 35 -6.80 11.90 7.49
CA ALA A 35 -6.26 13.12 6.89
C ALA A 35 -4.78 12.99 6.58
N SER A 36 -3.99 12.42 7.51
CA SER A 36 -2.57 12.15 7.32
C SER A 36 -2.33 11.16 6.16
N GLY A 37 -3.17 10.13 6.02
CA GLY A 37 -3.12 9.20 4.89
C GLY A 37 -3.31 9.90 3.54
N LEU A 38 -4.31 10.77 3.44
CA LEU A 38 -4.58 11.56 2.24
C LEU A 38 -3.45 12.54 1.94
N VAL A 39 -2.97 13.27 2.95
CA VAL A 39 -1.83 14.19 2.82
C VAL A 39 -0.59 13.43 2.33
N PHE A 40 -0.25 12.32 2.96
CA PHE A 40 0.88 11.47 2.57
C PHE A 40 0.78 11.02 1.10
N TYR A 41 -0.41 10.59 0.67
CA TYR A 41 -0.65 10.13 -0.69
C TYR A 41 -0.58 11.27 -1.71
N THR A 42 -1.19 12.42 -1.41
CA THR A 42 -1.18 13.61 -2.27
C THR A 42 0.24 14.14 -2.50
N PHE A 43 1.08 14.18 -1.47
CA PHE A 43 2.50 14.54 -1.62
C PHE A 43 3.29 13.52 -2.44
N GLY A 44 2.86 12.28 -2.51
CA GLY A 44 3.46 11.26 -3.38
C GLY A 44 3.00 11.39 -4.82
N GLN A 45 1.69 11.47 -5.03
CA GLN A 45 1.07 11.52 -6.36
C GLN A 45 -0.41 11.93 -6.25
N TRP A 46 -0.71 13.22 -6.35
CA TRP A 46 -2.07 13.74 -6.23
C TRP A 46 -3.03 13.17 -7.29
N GLN A 47 -2.53 12.84 -8.49
CA GLN A 47 -3.29 12.27 -9.59
C GLN A 47 -3.89 10.89 -9.28
N GLY A 48 -3.32 10.17 -8.33
CA GLY A 48 -3.83 8.87 -7.89
C GLY A 48 -4.97 8.96 -6.85
N VAL A 49 -5.23 10.15 -6.27
CA VAL A 49 -6.26 10.33 -5.23
C VAL A 49 -7.67 9.97 -5.72
N PRO A 50 -8.12 10.39 -6.92
CA PRO A 50 -9.44 10.01 -7.42
C PRO A 50 -9.60 8.50 -7.55
N LEU A 51 -8.52 7.79 -7.93
CA LEU A 51 -8.52 6.35 -8.11
C LEU A 51 -8.63 5.62 -6.78
N LEU A 52 -7.87 6.07 -5.77
CA LEU A 52 -7.98 5.58 -4.39
C LEU A 52 -9.40 5.79 -3.84
N LEU A 53 -9.97 6.97 -4.03
CA LEU A 53 -11.35 7.27 -3.61
C LEU A 53 -12.37 6.38 -4.31
N PHE A 54 -12.22 6.15 -5.61
CA PHE A 54 -13.08 5.25 -6.37
C PHE A 54 -13.03 3.81 -5.83
N SER A 55 -11.82 3.27 -5.60
CA SER A 55 -11.62 1.93 -5.02
C SER A 55 -12.29 1.81 -3.64
N VAL A 56 -12.08 2.81 -2.75
CA VAL A 56 -12.73 2.82 -1.42
C VAL A 56 -14.26 2.86 -1.53
N LEU A 57 -14.80 3.72 -2.39
CA LEU A 57 -16.24 3.86 -2.59
C LEU A 57 -16.86 2.58 -3.16
N ALA A 58 -16.23 1.98 -4.17
CA ALA A 58 -16.68 0.75 -4.79
C ALA A 58 -16.71 -0.41 -3.77
N SER A 59 -15.62 -0.56 -3.01
CA SER A 59 -15.52 -1.60 -1.97
C SER A 59 -16.52 -1.40 -0.84
N TYR A 60 -16.71 -0.17 -0.37
CA TYR A 60 -17.70 0.15 0.65
C TYR A 60 -19.12 -0.13 0.16
N ALA A 61 -19.48 0.34 -1.04
CA ALA A 61 -20.80 0.13 -1.62
C ALA A 61 -21.09 -1.37 -1.83
N ALA A 62 -20.11 -2.12 -2.36
CA ALA A 62 -20.24 -3.55 -2.54
C ALA A 62 -20.47 -4.29 -1.21
N ALA A 63 -19.67 -3.99 -0.17
CA ALA A 63 -19.86 -4.59 1.15
C ALA A 63 -21.25 -4.27 1.73
N ARG A 64 -21.76 -3.06 1.56
CA ARG A 64 -23.12 -2.68 1.97
C ARG A 64 -24.21 -3.42 1.20
N LEU A 65 -24.00 -3.64 -0.10
CA LEU A 65 -24.92 -4.45 -0.94
C LEU A 65 -24.93 -5.92 -0.54
N MET A 66 -23.81 -6.46 -0.05
CA MET A 66 -23.68 -7.85 0.42
C MET A 66 -24.56 -8.15 1.65
N CYS A 67 -25.04 -7.15 2.38
CA CYS A 67 -26.04 -7.33 3.43
C CYS A 67 -27.39 -7.82 2.88
N ARG A 68 -27.63 -7.75 1.56
CA ARG A 68 -28.81 -8.28 0.89
C ARG A 68 -28.50 -9.67 0.33
N PRO A 69 -29.15 -10.77 0.79
CA PRO A 69 -28.80 -12.13 0.38
C PRO A 69 -28.82 -12.36 -1.15
N ARG A 70 -29.79 -11.75 -1.84
CA ARG A 70 -29.92 -11.86 -3.31
C ARG A 70 -28.80 -11.18 -4.08
N ALA A 71 -28.17 -10.13 -3.53
CA ALA A 71 -27.13 -9.37 -4.18
C ALA A 71 -25.71 -9.79 -3.76
N LYS A 72 -25.58 -10.64 -2.72
CA LYS A 72 -24.31 -10.94 -2.06
C LYS A 72 -23.22 -11.43 -3.01
N LYS A 73 -23.52 -12.45 -3.83
CA LYS A 73 -22.56 -13.02 -4.78
C LYS A 73 -22.25 -12.06 -5.94
N ALA A 74 -23.27 -11.39 -6.47
CA ALA A 74 -23.10 -10.43 -7.55
C ALA A 74 -22.25 -9.24 -7.09
N ALA A 75 -22.48 -8.69 -5.90
CA ALA A 75 -21.70 -7.60 -5.34
C ALA A 75 -20.22 -7.98 -5.15
N LEU A 76 -19.93 -9.22 -4.70
CA LEU A 76 -18.55 -9.71 -4.60
C LEU A 76 -17.88 -9.73 -5.97
N ILE A 77 -18.51 -10.41 -6.95
CA ILE A 77 -17.93 -10.57 -8.29
C ILE A 77 -17.69 -9.20 -8.94
N THR A 78 -18.68 -8.31 -8.86
CA THR A 78 -18.55 -6.96 -9.44
C THR A 78 -17.44 -6.16 -8.79
N ALA A 79 -17.32 -6.18 -7.45
CA ALA A 79 -16.25 -5.47 -6.75
C ALA A 79 -14.87 -6.02 -7.12
N LEU A 80 -14.69 -7.35 -7.13
CA LEU A 80 -13.42 -7.95 -7.51
C LEU A 80 -13.08 -7.65 -8.98
N ALA A 81 -14.07 -7.71 -9.88
CA ALA A 81 -13.87 -7.37 -11.29
C ALA A 81 -13.49 -5.90 -11.49
N LEU A 82 -14.10 -4.98 -10.74
CA LEU A 82 -13.75 -3.55 -10.77
C LEU A 82 -12.33 -3.32 -10.25
N GLU A 83 -11.95 -3.90 -9.12
CA GLU A 83 -10.61 -3.74 -8.53
C GLU A 83 -9.52 -4.36 -9.43
N LEU A 84 -9.74 -5.56 -9.94
CA LEU A 84 -8.81 -6.22 -10.87
C LEU A 84 -8.76 -5.49 -12.22
N GLY A 85 -9.89 -5.01 -12.72
CA GLY A 85 -9.96 -4.21 -13.95
C GLY A 85 -9.18 -2.91 -13.81
N LEU A 86 -9.32 -2.22 -12.67
CA LEU A 86 -8.56 -1.02 -12.35
C LEU A 86 -7.05 -1.29 -12.31
N LEU A 87 -6.63 -2.38 -11.62
CA LEU A 87 -5.25 -2.80 -11.59
C LEU A 87 -4.74 -3.18 -12.99
N GLY A 88 -5.55 -3.91 -13.76
CA GLY A 88 -5.26 -4.31 -15.14
C GLY A 88 -5.04 -3.11 -16.06
N CYS A 89 -5.93 -2.13 -15.99
CA CYS A 89 -5.84 -0.92 -16.81
C CYS A 89 -4.60 -0.07 -16.50
N PHE A 90 -4.31 0.19 -15.22
CA PHE A 90 -3.23 1.11 -14.89
C PHE A 90 -1.85 0.46 -14.86
N LYS A 91 -1.77 -0.83 -14.57
CA LYS A 91 -0.48 -1.52 -14.43
C LYS A 91 -0.12 -2.45 -15.58
N TYR A 92 -1.10 -3.08 -16.19
CA TYR A 92 -0.86 -4.16 -17.15
C TYR A 92 -1.37 -3.88 -18.57
N LEU A 93 -2.03 -2.76 -18.82
CA LEU A 93 -2.59 -2.45 -20.14
C LEU A 93 -1.50 -2.43 -21.22
N ASP A 94 -0.42 -1.68 -20.99
CA ASP A 94 0.68 -1.56 -21.97
C ASP A 94 1.43 -2.86 -22.16
N PHE A 95 1.52 -3.72 -21.14
CA PHE A 95 2.06 -5.07 -21.25
C PHE A 95 1.20 -5.94 -22.19
N PHE A 96 -0.12 -5.94 -21.98
CA PHE A 96 -1.04 -6.72 -22.83
C PHE A 96 -1.12 -6.17 -24.25
N THR A 97 -1.14 -4.85 -24.43
CA THR A 97 -1.10 -4.25 -25.77
C THR A 97 0.20 -4.58 -26.49
N GLY A 98 1.35 -4.58 -25.79
CA GLY A 98 2.63 -5.00 -26.35
C GLY A 98 2.65 -6.46 -26.82
N ILE A 99 2.01 -7.37 -26.07
CA ILE A 99 1.85 -8.75 -26.51
C ILE A 99 0.92 -8.83 -27.74
N LEU A 100 -0.23 -8.16 -27.70
CA LEU A 100 -1.20 -8.18 -28.78
C LEU A 100 -0.60 -7.64 -30.09
N ASN A 101 0.23 -6.61 -30.02
CA ASN A 101 0.91 -6.03 -31.17
C ASN A 101 1.88 -6.99 -31.87
N GLN A 102 2.30 -8.09 -31.24
CA GLN A 102 3.11 -9.14 -31.87
C GLN A 102 2.29 -10.04 -32.79
N PHE A 103 0.97 -10.09 -32.58
CA PHE A 103 0.07 -10.96 -33.31
C PHE A 103 -0.88 -10.22 -34.27
N LEU A 104 -1.02 -8.91 -34.10
CA LEU A 104 -1.95 -8.10 -34.90
C LEU A 104 -1.24 -7.45 -36.08
N PRO A 105 -1.92 -7.32 -37.23
CA PRO A 105 -1.38 -6.66 -38.44
C PRO A 105 -1.33 -5.12 -38.29
N PHE A 106 -1.92 -4.56 -37.23
CA PHE A 106 -1.91 -3.13 -36.90
C PHE A 106 -1.38 -2.94 -35.47
N GLN A 107 -0.81 -1.77 -35.21
CA GLN A 107 -0.28 -1.45 -33.89
C GLN A 107 -1.29 -0.68 -33.06
N ILE A 108 -1.56 -1.18 -31.84
CA ILE A 108 -2.32 -0.47 -30.82
C ILE A 108 -1.33 0.44 -30.07
N PRO A 109 -1.56 1.76 -30.02
CA PRO A 109 -0.66 2.68 -29.31
C PRO A 109 -0.67 2.38 -27.81
N ALA A 110 0.50 2.49 -27.18
CA ALA A 110 0.63 2.39 -25.73
C ALA A 110 -0.16 3.54 -25.05
N ALA A 111 -0.91 3.21 -24.02
CA ALA A 111 -1.72 4.19 -23.30
C ALA A 111 -0.86 5.10 -22.40
N ASN A 112 0.32 4.63 -21.98
CA ASN A 112 1.28 5.34 -21.12
C ASN A 112 0.61 5.99 -19.89
N LEU A 113 -0.32 5.26 -19.27
CA LEU A 113 -1.02 5.75 -18.08
C LEU A 113 -0.05 5.91 -16.91
N PRO A 114 -0.08 7.04 -16.19
CA PRO A 114 0.76 7.22 -15.03
C PRO A 114 0.37 6.20 -13.96
N LEU A 115 1.33 5.35 -13.55
CA LEU A 115 1.10 4.30 -12.56
C LEU A 115 0.93 4.93 -11.17
N PRO A 116 -0.25 4.82 -10.53
CA PRO A 116 -0.46 5.36 -9.19
C PRO A 116 0.37 4.61 -8.15
N ILE A 117 1.05 5.37 -7.29
CA ILE A 117 1.84 4.80 -6.19
C ILE A 117 0.93 3.95 -5.29
N GLY A 118 1.36 2.72 -5.01
CA GLY A 118 0.63 1.81 -4.14
C GLY A 118 -0.64 1.19 -4.74
N ILE A 119 -0.91 1.36 -6.06
CA ILE A 119 -2.12 0.82 -6.69
C ILE A 119 -2.35 -0.66 -6.37
N SER A 120 -1.33 -1.49 -6.44
CA SER A 120 -1.44 -2.92 -6.10
C SER A 120 -1.83 -3.14 -4.64
N PHE A 121 -1.27 -2.36 -3.72
CA PHE A 121 -1.50 -2.52 -2.28
C PHE A 121 -2.88 -2.05 -1.87
N PHE A 122 -3.32 -0.87 -2.30
CA PHE A 122 -4.68 -0.42 -1.95
C PHE A 122 -5.75 -1.25 -2.64
N THR A 123 -5.53 -1.72 -3.88
CA THR A 123 -6.43 -2.67 -4.56
C THR A 123 -6.55 -3.98 -3.79
N PHE A 124 -5.42 -4.58 -3.39
CA PHE A 124 -5.48 -5.82 -2.60
C PHE A 124 -6.11 -5.63 -1.22
N ARG A 125 -5.92 -4.49 -0.57
CA ARG A 125 -6.62 -4.17 0.68
C ARG A 125 -8.12 -4.00 0.48
N SER A 126 -8.53 -3.34 -0.61
CA SER A 126 -9.93 -3.23 -1.02
C SER A 126 -10.55 -4.59 -1.25
N MET A 127 -9.86 -5.46 -2.00
CA MET A 127 -10.29 -6.85 -2.23
C MET A 127 -10.36 -7.66 -0.92
N ALA A 128 -9.37 -7.53 -0.03
CA ALA A 128 -9.38 -8.20 1.27
C ALA A 128 -10.60 -7.78 2.10
N TYR A 129 -10.91 -6.48 2.16
CA TYR A 129 -12.11 -5.98 2.83
C TYR A 129 -13.41 -6.56 2.25
N VAL A 130 -13.53 -6.57 0.93
CA VAL A 130 -14.70 -7.10 0.23
C VAL A 130 -14.86 -8.60 0.46
N ILE A 131 -13.77 -9.36 0.47
CA ILE A 131 -13.77 -10.81 0.75
C ILE A 131 -14.11 -11.07 2.22
N ASP A 132 -13.57 -10.33 3.15
CA ASP A 132 -13.88 -10.46 4.57
C ASP A 132 -15.36 -10.13 4.85
N ALA A 133 -15.91 -9.10 4.22
CA ALA A 133 -17.33 -8.74 4.28
C ALA A 133 -18.24 -9.82 3.68
N TYR A 134 -17.78 -10.48 2.61
CA TYR A 134 -18.52 -11.61 2.01
C TYR A 134 -18.51 -12.83 2.91
N ARG A 135 -17.41 -13.14 3.56
CA ARG A 135 -17.26 -14.30 4.48
C ARG A 135 -18.11 -14.12 5.73
N ASP A 136 -18.03 -12.94 6.32
CA ASP A 136 -18.77 -12.62 7.55
C ASP A 136 -19.34 -11.21 7.47
N SER A 137 -20.67 -11.11 7.53
CA SER A 137 -21.39 -9.84 7.50
C SER A 137 -21.08 -8.92 8.70
N ARG A 138 -20.50 -9.45 9.79
CA ARG A 138 -20.00 -8.64 10.91
C ARG A 138 -18.85 -7.72 10.51
N ASN A 139 -18.10 -8.09 9.49
CA ASN A 139 -17.00 -7.28 8.94
C ASN A 139 -17.48 -6.12 8.04
N VAL A 140 -18.79 -6.02 7.78
CA VAL A 140 -19.32 -4.91 6.99
C VAL A 140 -19.38 -3.65 7.85
N SER A 141 -18.48 -2.71 7.64
CA SER A 141 -18.54 -1.43 8.35
C SER A 141 -19.76 -0.61 7.94
N ARG A 142 -20.39 0.02 8.95
CA ARG A 142 -21.47 0.98 8.72
C ARG A 142 -20.94 2.38 8.40
N ARG A 143 -19.68 2.67 8.71
CA ARG A 143 -19.06 3.98 8.54
C ARG A 143 -18.08 3.95 7.37
N PHE A 144 -18.32 4.80 6.39
CA PHE A 144 -17.42 4.97 5.24
C PHE A 144 -15.99 5.31 5.68
N GLY A 145 -15.85 6.20 6.68
CA GLY A 145 -14.55 6.63 7.19
C GLY A 145 -13.67 5.49 7.73
N ASP A 146 -14.26 4.43 8.30
CA ASP A 146 -13.50 3.29 8.83
C ASP A 146 -12.87 2.49 7.68
N VAL A 147 -13.64 2.25 6.61
CA VAL A 147 -13.14 1.56 5.40
C VAL A 147 -12.11 2.42 4.67
N PHE A 148 -12.38 3.72 4.59
CA PHE A 148 -11.45 4.65 3.98
C PHE A 148 -10.13 4.67 4.75
N LEU A 149 -10.16 4.80 6.08
CA LEU A 149 -8.96 4.75 6.90
C LEU A 149 -8.22 3.41 6.75
N TYR A 150 -8.93 2.29 6.72
CA TYR A 150 -8.32 0.98 6.50
C TYR A 150 -7.57 0.90 5.17
N ILE A 151 -8.18 1.31 4.07
CA ILE A 151 -7.56 1.21 2.73
C ILE A 151 -6.45 2.25 2.55
N SER A 152 -6.64 3.48 3.06
CA SER A 152 -5.70 4.60 2.88
C SER A 152 -4.70 4.79 4.01
N PHE A 153 -4.59 3.84 4.95
CA PHE A 153 -3.69 3.94 6.09
C PHE A 153 -2.23 4.08 5.64
N PHE A 154 -1.66 5.29 5.80
CA PHE A 154 -0.39 5.65 5.17
C PHE A 154 0.77 4.71 5.50
N PRO A 155 0.92 4.14 6.72
CA PRO A 155 2.02 3.23 7.00
C PRO A 155 1.99 1.94 6.17
N GLN A 156 0.83 1.58 5.62
CA GLN A 156 0.63 0.34 4.87
C GLN A 156 0.20 0.57 3.41
N LEU A 157 0.02 1.84 3.00
CA LEU A 157 -0.57 2.19 1.71
C LEU A 157 0.28 1.80 0.51
N THR A 158 1.61 1.90 0.63
CA THR A 158 2.54 1.71 -0.49
C THR A 158 3.11 0.31 -0.61
N SER A 159 3.36 -0.38 0.51
CA SER A 159 4.01 -1.71 0.53
C SER A 159 3.82 -2.46 1.86
N GLY A 160 2.83 -2.08 2.67
CA GLY A 160 2.60 -2.69 3.99
C GLY A 160 1.97 -4.08 3.94
N PRO A 161 2.00 -4.80 5.05
CA PRO A 161 1.26 -6.06 5.17
C PRO A 161 -0.24 -5.80 4.97
N ILE A 162 -0.91 -6.76 4.34
CA ILE A 162 -2.36 -6.71 4.13
C ILE A 162 -3.02 -7.36 5.35
N ASP A 163 -3.34 -6.53 6.33
CA ASP A 163 -4.05 -6.98 7.53
C ASP A 163 -5.54 -7.22 7.22
N ARG A 164 -6.18 -8.10 7.99
CA ARG A 164 -7.62 -8.30 7.92
C ARG A 164 -8.37 -7.10 8.47
N PHE A 165 -9.49 -6.74 7.84
CA PHE A 165 -10.32 -5.64 8.29
C PHE A 165 -10.83 -5.82 9.73
N GLU A 166 -11.14 -7.05 10.14
CA GLU A 166 -11.58 -7.39 11.50
C GLU A 166 -10.57 -6.93 12.55
N SER A 167 -9.30 -7.31 12.39
CA SER A 167 -8.22 -6.93 13.32
C SER A 167 -7.98 -5.42 13.35
N PHE A 168 -8.09 -4.76 12.21
CA PHE A 168 -7.93 -3.32 12.10
C PHE A 168 -9.11 -2.57 12.73
N SER A 169 -10.34 -3.00 12.47
CA SER A 169 -11.56 -2.36 12.95
C SER A 169 -11.70 -2.40 14.47
N ALA A 170 -11.21 -3.46 15.12
CA ALA A 170 -11.14 -3.54 16.57
C ALA A 170 -10.33 -2.39 17.17
N GLN A 171 -9.21 -2.03 16.53
CA GLN A 171 -8.37 -0.91 16.95
C GLN A 171 -8.98 0.47 16.63
N LEU A 172 -9.95 0.57 15.71
CA LEU A 172 -10.65 1.82 15.44
C LEU A 172 -11.61 2.20 16.57
N ALA A 173 -12.11 1.22 17.30
CA ALA A 173 -13.05 1.41 18.39
C ALA A 173 -12.34 1.86 19.68
N ASP A 174 -11.23 1.22 20.01
CA ASP A 174 -10.46 1.50 21.22
C ASP A 174 -8.96 1.26 20.99
N ARG A 175 -8.16 2.25 21.37
CA ARG A 175 -6.68 2.22 21.35
C ARG A 175 -6.15 2.99 22.54
N PRO A 176 -6.05 2.34 23.71
CA PRO A 176 -5.45 2.97 24.87
C PRO A 176 -3.98 3.31 24.60
N PHE A 177 -3.55 4.48 25.07
CA PHE A 177 -2.13 4.82 25.00
C PHE A 177 -1.36 4.03 26.06
N LEU A 178 -0.50 3.13 25.59
CA LEU A 178 0.35 2.28 26.44
C LEU A 178 1.82 2.66 26.19
N PRO A 179 2.48 3.37 27.14
CA PRO A 179 3.87 3.84 26.95
C PRO A 179 4.86 2.73 26.57
N GLU A 180 4.71 1.56 27.18
CA GLU A 180 5.58 0.41 26.90
C GLU A 180 5.43 -0.10 25.46
N GLN A 181 4.20 -0.16 24.94
CA GLN A 181 3.94 -0.56 23.56
C GLN A 181 4.45 0.50 22.59
N THR A 182 4.29 1.76 22.93
CA THR A 182 4.81 2.88 22.13
C THR A 182 6.33 2.85 22.07
N ALA A 183 7.02 2.64 23.19
CA ALA A 183 8.47 2.51 23.24
C ALA A 183 8.96 1.30 22.43
N ARG A 184 8.24 0.18 22.50
CA ARG A 184 8.54 -1.03 21.71
C ARG A 184 8.36 -0.77 20.21
N GLY A 185 7.28 -0.09 19.83
CA GLY A 185 7.01 0.30 18.44
C GLY A 185 8.08 1.23 17.89
N LEU A 186 8.48 2.28 18.65
CA LEU A 186 9.56 3.19 18.25
C LEU A 186 10.91 2.48 18.09
N ARG A 187 11.25 1.57 19.01
CA ARG A 187 12.47 0.77 18.89
C ARG A 187 12.44 -0.07 17.61
N ARG A 188 11.31 -0.71 17.32
CA ARG A 188 11.14 -1.52 16.10
C ARG A 188 11.25 -0.67 14.84
N PHE A 189 10.63 0.50 14.82
CA PHE A 189 10.77 1.47 13.73
C PHE A 189 12.22 1.88 13.49
N ILE A 190 13.00 2.18 14.56
CA ILE A 190 14.41 2.54 14.44
C ILE A 190 15.23 1.39 13.85
N ILE A 191 14.97 0.14 14.30
CA ILE A 191 15.66 -1.05 13.76
C ILE A 191 15.31 -1.25 12.28
N GLY A 192 14.03 -1.14 11.91
CA GLY A 192 13.58 -1.27 10.52
C GLY A 192 14.18 -0.20 9.62
N PHE A 193 14.21 1.05 10.09
CA PHE A 193 14.88 2.13 9.39
C PHE A 193 16.38 1.89 9.22
N GLY A 194 17.05 1.38 10.27
CA GLY A 194 18.46 0.98 10.21
C GLY A 194 18.72 -0.10 9.16
N LYS A 195 17.88 -1.15 9.09
CA LYS A 195 17.96 -2.18 8.05
C LYS A 195 17.92 -1.59 6.65
N LYS A 196 17.01 -0.65 6.41
CA LYS A 196 16.86 0.02 5.10
C LYS A 196 18.04 0.91 4.76
N MET A 197 18.47 1.74 5.69
CA MET A 197 19.50 2.76 5.42
C MET A 197 20.94 2.23 5.47
N LEU A 198 21.22 1.30 6.40
CA LEU A 198 22.59 0.82 6.64
C LEU A 198 22.91 -0.47 5.87
N ILE A 199 21.90 -1.24 5.48
CA ILE A 199 22.12 -2.52 4.78
C ILE A 199 21.57 -2.46 3.36
N ALA A 200 20.26 -2.29 3.19
CA ALA A 200 19.64 -2.33 1.87
C ALA A 200 20.17 -1.23 0.94
N GLY A 201 20.31 0.00 1.44
CA GLY A 201 20.82 1.13 0.65
C GLY A 201 22.21 0.89 0.07
N PRO A 202 23.25 0.65 0.87
CA PRO A 202 24.60 0.37 0.38
C PRO A 202 24.67 -0.86 -0.53
N VAL A 203 23.97 -1.93 -0.20
CA VAL A 203 23.96 -3.16 -1.01
C VAL A 203 23.26 -2.94 -2.35
N SER A 204 22.26 -2.07 -2.43
CA SER A 204 21.60 -1.70 -3.68
C SER A 204 22.57 -1.04 -4.67
N ALA A 205 23.53 -0.25 -4.18
CA ALA A 205 24.54 0.37 -5.02
C ALA A 205 25.40 -0.70 -5.71
N ILE A 206 25.78 -1.76 -4.99
CA ILE A 206 26.56 -2.88 -5.56
C ILE A 206 25.74 -3.61 -6.63
N ALA A 207 24.46 -3.92 -6.34
CA ALA A 207 23.58 -4.56 -7.30
C ALA A 207 23.41 -3.72 -8.58
N ASN A 208 23.16 -2.42 -8.42
CA ASN A 208 23.00 -1.49 -9.54
C ASN A 208 24.26 -1.42 -10.41
N VAL A 209 25.45 -1.33 -9.83
CA VAL A 209 26.70 -1.35 -10.57
C VAL A 209 26.86 -2.67 -11.35
N ALA A 210 26.62 -3.81 -10.69
CA ALA A 210 26.75 -5.11 -11.33
C ALA A 210 25.81 -5.27 -12.55
N PHE A 211 24.55 -4.82 -12.43
CA PHE A 211 23.54 -4.94 -13.50
C PHE A 211 23.59 -3.82 -14.55
N SER A 212 24.35 -2.74 -14.32
CA SER A 212 24.54 -1.66 -15.31
C SER A 212 25.73 -1.88 -16.24
N LEU A 213 26.48 -2.98 -16.10
CA LEU A 213 27.62 -3.30 -16.95
C LEU A 213 27.14 -3.82 -18.34
N ASP A 214 27.08 -2.91 -19.31
CA ASP A 214 26.78 -3.26 -20.70
C ASP A 214 27.96 -4.04 -21.32
N GLY A 215 27.76 -5.34 -21.60
CA GLY A 215 28.71 -6.16 -22.35
C GLY A 215 29.93 -6.68 -21.62
N GLY A 216 30.09 -6.43 -20.31
CA GLY A 216 31.24 -6.87 -19.51
C GLY A 216 30.87 -7.68 -18.27
N LEU A 217 29.68 -8.29 -18.24
CA LEU A 217 29.23 -9.05 -17.07
C LEU A 217 29.97 -10.40 -16.98
N ASP A 218 31.07 -10.41 -16.20
CA ASP A 218 31.75 -11.64 -15.80
C ASP A 218 30.87 -12.45 -14.85
N ILE A 219 31.05 -13.78 -14.85
CA ILE A 219 30.35 -14.72 -13.99
C ILE A 219 30.43 -14.32 -12.49
N ARG A 220 31.56 -13.79 -12.06
CA ARG A 220 31.75 -13.30 -10.68
C ARG A 220 30.88 -12.10 -10.36
N MET A 221 30.83 -11.13 -11.28
CA MET A 221 29.98 -9.93 -11.13
C MET A 221 28.49 -10.30 -11.21
N ALA A 222 28.12 -11.26 -12.03
CA ALA A 222 26.75 -11.76 -12.10
C ALA A 222 26.30 -12.37 -10.76
N TRP A 223 27.13 -13.22 -10.15
CA TRP A 223 26.84 -13.79 -8.84
C TRP A 223 26.86 -12.76 -7.72
N LEU A 224 27.81 -11.82 -7.75
CA LEU A 224 27.86 -10.71 -6.79
C LEU A 224 26.60 -9.85 -6.89
N GLY A 225 26.18 -9.50 -8.10
CA GLY A 225 24.96 -8.74 -8.35
C GLY A 225 23.70 -9.46 -7.84
N ALA A 226 23.56 -10.77 -8.14
CA ALA A 226 22.45 -11.59 -7.69
C ALA A 226 22.40 -11.71 -6.15
N ALA A 227 23.54 -11.94 -5.50
CA ALA A 227 23.62 -12.00 -4.04
C ALA A 227 23.28 -10.64 -3.41
N ALA A 228 23.87 -9.55 -3.94
CA ALA A 228 23.59 -8.21 -3.48
C ALA A 228 22.10 -7.85 -3.64
N TYR A 229 21.50 -8.15 -4.78
CA TYR A 229 20.09 -7.90 -5.03
C TYR A 229 19.18 -8.69 -4.08
N THR A 230 19.53 -9.94 -3.80
CA THR A 230 18.79 -10.78 -2.83
C THR A 230 18.83 -10.18 -1.43
N ILE A 231 20.01 -9.75 -0.97
CA ILE A 231 20.17 -9.10 0.34
C ILE A 231 19.41 -7.78 0.37
N GLN A 232 19.50 -6.97 -0.69
CA GLN A 232 18.76 -5.71 -0.82
C GLN A 232 17.26 -5.94 -0.65
N ILE A 233 16.65 -6.84 -1.44
CA ILE A 233 15.19 -7.10 -1.37
C ILE A 233 14.81 -7.58 0.02
N TYR A 234 15.58 -8.50 0.60
CA TYR A 234 15.29 -9.03 1.94
C TYR A 234 15.27 -7.93 3.00
N PHE A 235 16.31 -7.08 3.04
CA PHE A 235 16.40 -6.03 4.05
C PHE A 235 15.49 -4.83 3.76
N ASP A 236 15.20 -4.53 2.50
CA ASP A 236 14.17 -3.53 2.15
C ASP A 236 12.80 -3.96 2.65
N PHE A 237 12.41 -5.20 2.41
CA PHE A 237 11.12 -5.71 2.85
C PHE A 237 11.05 -5.90 4.37
N SER A 238 12.09 -6.48 4.98
CA SER A 238 12.17 -6.67 6.43
C SER A 238 12.17 -5.34 7.18
N GLY A 239 12.95 -4.35 6.68
CA GLY A 239 12.99 -3.02 7.28
C GLY A 239 11.67 -2.26 7.17
N TYR A 240 10.94 -2.47 6.08
CA TYR A 240 9.60 -1.89 5.92
C TYR A 240 8.57 -2.57 6.84
N SER A 241 8.68 -3.88 7.02
CA SER A 241 7.75 -4.65 7.87
C SER A 241 7.90 -4.34 9.36
N ASP A 242 9.10 -3.91 9.81
CA ASP A 242 9.37 -3.49 11.20
C ASP A 242 8.86 -2.09 11.48
#